data_fc6e3166b6f03a9e57de1a091b49798f
#
_entry.id   fc6e3166b6f03a9e57de1a091b49798f
#
_cell.length_a   1.000
_cell.length_b   1.000
_cell.length_c   1.000
_cell.angle_alpha   90.00
_cell.angle_beta   90.00
_cell.angle_gamma   90.00
#
_symmetry.space_group_name_H-M   'P 1'
#
loop_
_entity.id
_entity.type
_entity.pdbx_description
1 polymer ?
#
loop_
_entity_poly.entity_id
_entity_poly.type
_entity_poly.pdbx_seq_one_letter_code
_entity_poly.pdbx_strand_id
1 'polypeptide(L)'
;MTVEFHGMKDNGVVMMRSGFLAILAIGILTSQIALAADFRIGVQEDADVLDPHRARTTVGRMVFTSLCDKLVDVTDKLEIAPQLASSWSWSPDNKTLTFKLRTDVQFHDGTKFDATAVKANLDRALTLPDSQRKGELGSIDRVEVIDPSTVVLYLKQPDATLLAQLSDRAGMMLSPATFNSEDVGRKPVCSGPYRFVERVQNDRIVLEKFANYRDAKDYQYDRVVFRPIPDTTVRLANLRAGDLELVERLNPSDAEAVKADKSLKFLVLSGLGFQNIVINVGAGPRADGPLGKDRLVRQAFQAAIGRDVINEVIGHGLYDPAQHPFPPASPYFDKQYPATTRDVAKAKALLAQAKQPEVAFELSFGNTTITASLAEMIQAMAGEAGFKISLRPMEFSAMLAEMQKGNFQASLSGWSGRIDPDGNIHQFVTCKGTQNDSKYCNPDVDRLLNEARLTPDVEARKSLYNQALGRLQIDLPIIYTYYSPLIYAVSNRVADFKPYPDGMIRLRGVHPAR
;
A
#
# COMPACT_ATOMS: atom_id res chain seq x y z
N MET A 1 -68.69 -20.27 -42.90
CA MET A 1 -70.06 -20.10 -42.47
C MET A 1 -70.27 -18.66 -42.13
N THR A 2 -70.69 -17.98 -43.08
CA THR A 2 -71.50 -16.85 -43.41
C THR A 2 -72.58 -16.54 -42.37
N VAL A 3 -72.82 -15.28 -42.15
CA VAL A 3 -74.10 -14.52 -42.09
C VAL A 3 -73.86 -13.30 -41.18
N GLU A 4 -73.65 -12.08 -41.67
CA GLU A 4 -74.57 -11.09 -42.25
C GLU A 4 -75.54 -10.43 -41.22
N PHE A 5 -75.38 -9.12 -41.10
CA PHE A 5 -76.21 -7.93 -41.35
C PHE A 5 -77.34 -7.62 -40.38
N HIS A 6 -77.42 -6.37 -39.91
CA HIS A 6 -78.38 -5.27 -40.14
C HIS A 6 -78.20 -4.28 -39.01
N GLY A 7 -77.96 -3.00 -39.07
CA GLY A 7 -78.52 -1.98 -39.96
C GLY A 7 -79.73 -1.26 -39.36
N MET A 8 -79.54 -0.03 -38.82
CA MET A 8 -80.52 1.02 -39.16
C MET A 8 -80.14 2.40 -38.49
N LYS A 9 -80.27 3.40 -39.30
CA LYS A 9 -80.26 4.83 -39.15
C LYS A 9 -81.29 5.33 -38.10
N ASP A 10 -81.14 6.48 -37.44
CA ASP A 10 -81.53 7.80 -37.95
C ASP A 10 -81.37 8.89 -36.85
N ASN A 11 -80.90 10.02 -37.33
CA ASN A 11 -81.28 11.41 -37.05
C ASN A 11 -81.34 11.98 -35.63
N GLY A 12 -80.60 13.06 -35.43
CA GLY A 12 -81.25 14.28 -35.02
C GLY A 12 -80.54 15.17 -34.03
N VAL A 13 -80.12 16.31 -34.52
CA VAL A 13 -80.21 17.66 -33.92
C VAL A 13 -79.03 18.13 -32.98
N VAL A 14 -78.40 19.12 -33.49
CA VAL A 14 -77.50 20.14 -32.99
C VAL A 14 -77.93 20.73 -31.66
N MET A 15 -76.97 20.88 -30.71
CA MET A 15 -76.88 22.06 -29.85
C MET A 15 -75.48 22.37 -29.40
N MET A 16 -74.96 23.51 -29.84
CA MET A 16 -73.71 24.13 -29.34
C MET A 16 -73.83 24.44 -27.86
N ARG A 17 -72.84 24.01 -27.08
CA ARG A 17 -72.52 24.71 -25.81
C ARG A 17 -70.97 24.70 -25.63
N SER A 18 -70.46 25.93 -25.56
CA SER A 18 -69.10 26.27 -25.22
C SER A 18 -68.75 25.72 -23.82
N GLY A 19 -67.71 24.89 -23.75
CA GLY A 19 -67.18 24.37 -22.50
C GLY A 19 -65.67 24.54 -22.49
N PHE A 20 -65.18 25.37 -21.57
CA PHE A 20 -63.78 25.68 -21.28
C PHE A 20 -62.91 24.43 -21.18
N LEU A 21 -61.86 24.34 -22.01
CA LEU A 21 -60.76 23.38 -21.83
C LEU A 21 -59.82 23.91 -20.71
N ALA A 22 -60.01 23.39 -19.53
CA ALA A 22 -59.00 23.52 -18.47
C ALA A 22 -57.86 22.52 -18.78
N ILE A 23 -56.74 23.00 -19.33
CA ILE A 23 -55.50 22.22 -19.50
C ILE A 23 -54.88 22.06 -18.11
N LEU A 24 -55.07 20.89 -17.52
CA LEU A 24 -54.37 20.47 -16.30
C LEU A 24 -52.90 20.14 -16.69
N ALA A 25 -51.99 21.12 -16.50
CA ALA A 25 -50.56 20.90 -16.63
C ALA A 25 -50.09 20.02 -15.46
N ILE A 26 -50.07 18.71 -15.65
CA ILE A 26 -49.37 17.76 -14.74
C ILE A 26 -47.88 18.02 -14.88
N GLY A 27 -47.33 18.82 -13.96
CA GLY A 27 -45.89 18.94 -13.78
C GLY A 27 -45.32 17.58 -13.37
N ILE A 28 -44.74 16.86 -14.31
CA ILE A 28 -43.93 15.68 -14.01
C ILE A 28 -42.66 16.21 -13.31
N LEU A 29 -42.67 16.21 -11.96
CA LEU A 29 -41.45 16.30 -11.18
C LEU A 29 -40.63 15.02 -11.52
N THR A 30 -39.77 15.13 -12.50
CA THR A 30 -38.69 14.16 -12.68
C THR A 30 -37.75 14.30 -11.46
N SER A 31 -38.01 13.49 -10.42
CA SER A 31 -37.01 13.24 -9.41
C SER A 31 -35.80 12.67 -10.14
N GLN A 32 -34.79 13.50 -10.38
CA GLN A 32 -33.48 13.00 -10.77
C GLN A 32 -33.02 12.12 -9.61
N ILE A 33 -33.13 10.81 -9.78
CA ILE A 33 -32.41 9.85 -8.93
C ILE A 33 -30.95 10.19 -9.14
N ALA A 34 -30.36 10.92 -8.21
CA ALA A 34 -28.93 11.14 -8.19
C ALA A 34 -28.31 9.73 -8.08
N LEU A 35 -27.79 9.21 -9.19
CA LEU A 35 -26.98 8.00 -9.17
C LEU A 35 -25.81 8.28 -8.24
N ALA A 36 -25.64 7.42 -7.23
CA ALA A 36 -24.52 7.49 -6.31
C ALA A 36 -23.22 7.59 -7.11
N ALA A 37 -22.41 8.61 -6.83
CA ALA A 37 -21.15 8.81 -7.50
C ALA A 37 -20.10 7.84 -6.92
N ASP A 38 -19.75 6.81 -7.69
CA ASP A 38 -18.73 5.84 -7.31
C ASP A 38 -17.34 6.30 -7.78
N PHE A 39 -16.33 6.14 -6.91
CA PHE A 39 -14.93 6.22 -7.30
C PHE A 39 -14.34 4.80 -7.31
N ARG A 40 -14.20 4.23 -8.49
CA ARG A 40 -13.73 2.85 -8.69
C ARG A 40 -12.25 2.85 -9.05
N ILE A 41 -11.46 2.14 -8.24
CA ILE A 41 -10.01 2.09 -8.32
C ILE A 41 -9.58 0.70 -8.73
N GLY A 42 -8.92 0.58 -9.88
CA GLY A 42 -8.26 -0.66 -10.30
C GLY A 42 -6.92 -0.81 -9.58
N VAL A 43 -6.79 -1.82 -8.73
CA VAL A 43 -5.57 -2.17 -8.00
C VAL A 43 -5.00 -3.50 -8.49
N GLN A 44 -3.70 -3.73 -8.29
CA GLN A 44 -3.05 -4.92 -8.82
C GLN A 44 -3.35 -6.22 -8.07
N GLU A 45 -3.75 -6.15 -6.80
CA GLU A 45 -3.96 -7.29 -5.89
C GLU A 45 -5.04 -6.97 -4.86
N ASP A 46 -5.56 -7.98 -4.16
CA ASP A 46 -6.48 -7.78 -3.06
C ASP A 46 -5.72 -7.46 -1.76
N ALA A 47 -6.41 -6.87 -0.77
CA ALA A 47 -5.89 -6.73 0.58
C ALA A 47 -5.79 -8.12 1.25
N ASP A 48 -4.78 -8.32 2.10
CA ASP A 48 -4.64 -9.54 2.89
C ASP A 48 -5.73 -9.63 3.99
N VAL A 49 -5.78 -8.66 4.87
CA VAL A 49 -6.74 -8.55 5.97
C VAL A 49 -7.12 -7.09 6.17
N LEU A 50 -8.37 -6.83 6.58
CA LEU A 50 -8.85 -5.47 6.85
C LEU A 50 -8.69 -5.08 8.34
N ASP A 51 -7.51 -5.37 8.90
CA ASP A 51 -7.08 -4.97 10.24
C ASP A 51 -5.72 -4.27 10.13
N PRO A 52 -5.61 -2.95 10.41
CA PRO A 52 -4.36 -2.21 10.24
C PRO A 52 -3.22 -2.74 11.11
N HIS A 53 -3.54 -3.40 12.25
CA HIS A 53 -2.51 -3.97 13.10
C HIS A 53 -1.91 -5.28 12.54
N ARG A 54 -2.64 -6.00 11.68
CA ARG A 54 -2.24 -7.28 11.08
C ARG A 54 -1.79 -7.15 9.63
N ALA A 55 -2.37 -6.21 8.89
CA ALA A 55 -2.20 -6.10 7.44
C ALA A 55 -0.76 -5.81 7.00
N ARG A 56 -0.34 -6.46 5.90
CA ARG A 56 0.98 -6.31 5.28
C ARG A 56 0.90 -5.66 3.90
N THR A 57 -0.19 -5.87 3.14
CA THR A 57 -0.31 -5.43 1.74
C THR A 57 -0.39 -3.92 1.57
N THR A 58 0.09 -3.43 0.43
CA THR A 58 -0.03 -2.01 0.03
C THR A 58 -1.48 -1.65 -0.23
N VAL A 59 -2.24 -2.55 -0.87
CA VAL A 59 -3.67 -2.31 -1.14
C VAL A 59 -4.46 -2.20 0.16
N GLY A 60 -4.20 -3.05 1.17
CA GLY A 60 -4.78 -2.88 2.50
C GLY A 60 -4.50 -1.49 3.09
N ARG A 61 -3.26 -0.98 2.95
CA ARG A 61 -2.87 0.37 3.39
C ARG A 61 -3.64 1.47 2.64
N MET A 62 -3.88 1.31 1.31
CA MET A 62 -4.70 2.24 0.51
C MET A 62 -6.15 2.26 0.98
N VAL A 63 -6.75 1.10 1.22
CA VAL A 63 -8.12 0.95 1.75
C VAL A 63 -8.24 1.65 3.10
N PHE A 64 -7.31 1.41 4.02
CA PHE A 64 -7.31 2.05 5.34
C PHE A 64 -7.19 3.57 5.28
N THR A 65 -6.50 4.13 4.30
CA THR A 65 -6.39 5.60 4.14
C THR A 65 -7.76 6.26 3.93
N SER A 66 -8.71 5.56 3.31
CA SER A 66 -10.09 6.03 3.18
C SER A 66 -10.96 5.65 4.40
N LEU A 67 -10.60 4.58 5.11
CA LEU A 67 -11.44 3.96 6.13
C LEU A 67 -11.10 4.43 7.55
N CYS A 68 -9.80 4.61 7.87
CA CYS A 68 -9.31 4.83 9.23
C CYS A 68 -8.50 6.13 9.32
N ASP A 69 -8.89 7.02 10.22
CA ASP A 69 -8.02 8.11 10.63
C ASP A 69 -6.87 7.59 11.50
N LYS A 70 -5.79 8.36 11.53
CA LYS A 70 -4.54 8.11 12.28
C LYS A 70 -4.34 9.19 13.34
N LEU A 71 -3.48 8.95 14.31
CA LEU A 71 -3.10 9.99 15.28
C LEU A 71 -2.52 11.22 14.57
N VAL A 72 -1.58 10.98 13.65
CA VAL A 72 -1.02 12.02 12.76
C VAL A 72 -1.06 11.51 11.33
N ASP A 73 -1.08 12.41 10.35
CA ASP A 73 -0.99 12.10 8.92
C ASP A 73 0.24 12.78 8.31
N VAL A 74 0.33 12.78 6.99
CA VAL A 74 1.38 13.47 6.24
C VAL A 74 0.76 14.42 5.20
N THR A 75 1.47 15.50 4.91
CA THR A 75 1.19 16.40 3.79
C THR A 75 1.63 15.77 2.46
N ASP A 76 1.34 16.41 1.34
CA ASP A 76 1.85 16.06 0.00
C ASP A 76 3.38 16.21 -0.11
N LYS A 77 4.02 16.86 0.85
CA LYS A 77 5.48 16.97 1.01
C LYS A 77 6.05 15.96 2.00
N LEU A 78 5.23 15.02 2.50
CA LEU A 78 5.60 14.02 3.51
C LEU A 78 5.97 14.59 4.89
N GLU A 79 5.55 15.83 5.19
CA GLU A 79 5.68 16.43 6.52
C GLU A 79 4.57 15.90 7.45
N ILE A 80 4.90 15.63 8.71
CA ILE A 80 3.91 15.18 9.71
C ILE A 80 2.87 16.28 9.94
N ALA A 81 1.60 15.90 9.87
CA ALA A 81 0.44 16.78 10.01
C ALA A 81 -0.55 16.27 11.07
N PRO A 82 -1.28 17.16 11.75
CA PRO A 82 -2.37 16.76 12.65
C PRO A 82 -3.47 15.98 11.95
N GLN A 83 -4.04 14.96 12.63
CA GLN A 83 -5.26 14.28 12.18
C GLN A 83 -6.20 14.03 13.38
N LEU A 84 -6.12 12.88 14.08
CA LEU A 84 -6.87 12.64 15.33
C LEU A 84 -6.24 13.39 16.52
N ALA A 85 -4.91 13.53 16.52
CA ALA A 85 -4.24 14.46 17.41
C ALA A 85 -4.23 15.84 16.76
N SER A 86 -4.67 16.87 17.49
CA SER A 86 -4.64 18.26 17.07
C SER A 86 -3.26 18.89 17.28
N SER A 87 -2.49 18.39 18.25
CA SER A 87 -1.12 18.79 18.53
C SER A 87 -0.40 17.73 19.36
N TRP A 88 0.93 17.86 19.45
CA TRP A 88 1.77 17.00 20.29
C TRP A 88 2.99 17.74 20.80
N SER A 89 3.58 17.23 21.86
CA SER A 89 4.83 17.76 22.44
C SER A 89 5.69 16.66 23.04
N TRP A 90 7.00 16.83 22.92
CA TRP A 90 8.00 15.96 23.53
C TRP A 90 8.50 16.53 24.85
N SER A 91 8.81 15.67 25.82
CA SER A 91 9.60 16.05 27.00
C SER A 91 11.05 16.38 26.58
N PRO A 92 11.78 17.15 27.42
CA PRO A 92 13.17 17.53 27.09
C PRO A 92 14.14 16.35 26.91
N ASP A 93 13.85 15.21 27.52
CA ASP A 93 14.64 13.96 27.39
C ASP A 93 14.14 13.03 26.26
N ASN A 94 13.15 13.48 25.49
CA ASN A 94 12.49 12.72 24.40
C ASN A 94 11.95 11.34 24.83
N LYS A 95 11.63 11.14 26.11
CA LYS A 95 11.06 9.88 26.61
C LYS A 95 9.57 9.94 26.86
N THR A 96 8.96 11.10 26.65
CA THR A 96 7.52 11.27 26.83
C THR A 96 6.96 12.04 25.65
N LEU A 97 5.93 11.48 25.01
CA LEU A 97 5.19 12.11 23.91
C LEU A 97 3.74 12.31 24.34
N THR A 98 3.34 13.58 24.47
CA THR A 98 1.97 13.98 24.84
C THR A 98 1.19 14.37 23.60
N PHE A 99 0.01 13.79 23.40
CA PHE A 99 -0.94 14.18 22.35
C PHE A 99 -2.15 14.89 22.95
N LYS A 100 -2.56 15.99 22.30
CA LYS A 100 -3.89 16.59 22.46
C LYS A 100 -4.78 16.08 21.34
N LEU A 101 -5.91 15.47 21.70
CA LEU A 101 -6.80 14.79 20.78
C LEU A 101 -7.98 15.70 20.39
N ARG A 102 -8.52 15.46 19.21
CA ARG A 102 -9.80 16.03 18.78
C ARG A 102 -10.94 15.46 19.63
N THR A 103 -11.96 16.26 19.84
CA THR A 103 -13.15 15.90 20.63
C THR A 103 -14.42 15.76 19.77
N ASP A 104 -14.32 16.08 18.47
CA ASP A 104 -15.41 16.09 17.49
C ASP A 104 -15.40 14.83 16.58
N VAL A 105 -14.81 13.72 17.06
CA VAL A 105 -14.66 12.49 16.30
C VAL A 105 -15.47 11.35 16.90
N GLN A 106 -16.14 10.58 16.03
CA GLN A 106 -16.78 9.32 16.37
C GLN A 106 -16.35 8.22 15.38
N PHE A 107 -16.40 6.99 15.86
CA PHE A 107 -16.22 5.82 15.01
C PHE A 107 -17.46 5.55 14.15
N HIS A 108 -17.34 4.71 13.13
CA HIS A 108 -18.43 4.36 12.23
C HIS A 108 -19.63 3.66 12.92
N ASP A 109 -19.41 3.10 14.11
CA ASP A 109 -20.47 2.53 14.97
C ASP A 109 -21.14 3.54 15.90
N GLY A 110 -20.75 4.83 15.81
CA GLY A 110 -21.27 5.91 16.64
C GLY A 110 -20.60 6.05 18.02
N THR A 111 -19.68 5.18 18.39
CA THR A 111 -18.91 5.32 19.63
C THR A 111 -17.93 6.50 19.53
N LYS A 112 -17.67 7.18 20.65
CA LYS A 112 -16.77 8.34 20.68
C LYS A 112 -15.31 7.91 20.58
N PHE A 113 -14.54 8.72 19.86
CA PHE A 113 -13.09 8.67 19.90
C PHE A 113 -12.59 9.52 21.08
N ASP A 114 -11.73 8.97 21.92
CA ASP A 114 -11.10 9.63 23.05
C ASP A 114 -9.72 8.99 23.38
N ALA A 115 -9.08 9.50 24.43
CA ALA A 115 -7.78 8.98 24.90
C ALA A 115 -7.84 7.49 25.33
N THR A 116 -9.00 7.01 25.79
CA THR A 116 -9.18 5.59 26.13
C THR A 116 -9.13 4.72 24.88
N ALA A 117 -9.74 5.18 23.79
CA ALA A 117 -9.69 4.49 22.50
C ALA A 117 -8.26 4.45 21.94
N VAL A 118 -7.48 5.55 22.07
CA VAL A 118 -6.07 5.57 21.66
C VAL A 118 -5.27 4.54 22.45
N LYS A 119 -5.39 4.55 23.80
CA LYS A 119 -4.71 3.58 24.65
C LYS A 119 -5.07 2.14 24.24
N ALA A 120 -6.34 1.82 24.06
CA ALA A 120 -6.80 0.49 23.69
C ALA A 120 -6.22 0.02 22.35
N ASN A 121 -6.13 0.91 21.35
CA ASN A 121 -5.53 0.60 20.04
C ASN A 121 -4.02 0.35 20.13
N LEU A 122 -3.28 1.20 20.82
CA LEU A 122 -1.82 1.05 20.98
C LEU A 122 -1.49 -0.20 21.81
N ASP A 123 -2.20 -0.43 22.91
CA ASP A 123 -2.04 -1.65 23.72
C ASP A 123 -2.34 -2.91 22.88
N ARG A 124 -3.43 -2.90 22.09
CA ARG A 124 -3.76 -3.98 21.17
C ARG A 124 -2.65 -4.22 20.14
N ALA A 125 -2.15 -3.16 19.51
CA ALA A 125 -1.09 -3.27 18.52
C ALA A 125 0.20 -3.87 19.10
N LEU A 126 0.51 -3.60 20.37
CA LEU A 126 1.66 -4.14 21.09
C LEU A 126 1.47 -5.58 21.56
N THR A 127 0.26 -5.97 21.97
CA THR A 127 0.00 -7.27 22.62
C THR A 127 -0.57 -8.34 21.68
N LEU A 128 -1.26 -7.97 20.61
CA LEU A 128 -1.85 -8.91 19.66
C LEU A 128 -0.78 -9.85 19.09
N PRO A 129 -0.93 -11.21 19.23
CA PRO A 129 0.14 -12.16 18.88
C PRO A 129 0.71 -12.00 17.46
N ASP A 130 -0.16 -11.81 16.47
CA ASP A 130 0.15 -11.67 15.04
C ASP A 130 0.23 -10.21 14.55
N SER A 131 0.35 -9.25 15.47
CA SER A 131 0.53 -7.83 15.11
C SER A 131 1.83 -7.61 14.34
N GLN A 132 1.69 -6.94 13.21
CA GLN A 132 2.82 -6.46 12.39
C GLN A 132 3.36 -5.11 12.87
N ARG A 133 2.74 -4.52 13.92
CA ARG A 133 3.07 -3.17 14.43
C ARG A 133 3.99 -3.20 15.64
N LYS A 134 4.24 -4.37 16.24
CA LYS A 134 5.10 -4.51 17.44
C LYS A 134 6.48 -3.87 17.29
N GLY A 135 7.11 -4.06 16.12
CA GLY A 135 8.41 -3.48 15.83
C GLY A 135 8.38 -1.96 15.67
N GLU A 136 7.27 -1.41 15.20
CA GLU A 136 7.05 0.02 14.97
C GLU A 136 6.78 0.76 16.29
N LEU A 137 6.12 0.11 17.25
CA LEU A 137 5.71 0.68 18.54
C LEU A 137 6.55 0.18 19.73
N GLY A 138 7.60 -0.60 19.47
CA GLY A 138 8.38 -1.30 20.51
C GLY A 138 9.08 -0.41 21.52
N SER A 139 9.29 0.87 21.21
CA SER A 139 9.82 1.87 22.13
C SER A 139 8.83 2.27 23.21
N ILE A 140 7.53 2.11 23.00
CA ILE A 140 6.50 2.46 23.98
C ILE A 140 6.61 1.49 25.17
N ASP A 141 6.72 2.06 26.36
CA ASP A 141 6.66 1.35 27.63
C ASP A 141 5.21 1.23 28.11
N ARG A 142 4.52 2.36 28.18
CA ARG A 142 3.10 2.42 28.56
C ARG A 142 2.39 3.62 27.95
N VAL A 143 1.09 3.51 27.84
CA VAL A 143 0.18 4.57 27.42
C VAL A 143 -0.70 4.97 28.60
N GLU A 144 -0.75 6.26 28.91
CA GLU A 144 -1.51 6.80 30.03
C GLU A 144 -2.58 7.79 29.54
N VAL A 145 -3.80 7.62 30.04
CA VAL A 145 -4.92 8.53 29.80
C VAL A 145 -4.94 9.57 30.91
N ILE A 146 -4.70 10.83 30.58
CA ILE A 146 -4.73 11.94 31.53
C ILE A 146 -6.16 12.47 31.68
N ASP A 147 -6.83 12.70 30.56
CA ASP A 147 -8.20 13.12 30.44
C ASP A 147 -8.76 12.62 29.09
N PRO A 148 -10.08 12.74 28.77
CA PRO A 148 -10.63 12.24 27.51
C PRO A 148 -9.95 12.79 26.24
N SER A 149 -9.28 13.92 26.30
CA SER A 149 -8.63 14.60 25.17
C SER A 149 -7.09 14.61 25.25
N THR A 150 -6.51 13.97 26.27
CA THR A 150 -5.06 13.98 26.47
C THR A 150 -4.54 12.58 26.76
N VAL A 151 -3.62 12.10 25.93
CA VAL A 151 -2.92 10.83 26.11
C VAL A 151 -1.41 11.05 26.12
N VAL A 152 -0.72 10.31 26.97
CA VAL A 152 0.74 10.36 27.11
C VAL A 152 1.34 8.99 26.83
N LEU A 153 2.31 8.96 25.93
CA LEU A 153 3.13 7.79 25.63
C LEU A 153 4.46 7.93 26.37
N TYR A 154 4.73 7.01 27.28
CA TYR A 154 6.04 6.89 27.92
C TYR A 154 6.89 5.90 27.17
N LEU A 155 8.13 6.27 26.89
CA LEU A 155 9.04 5.46 26.10
C LEU A 155 10.15 4.87 26.99
N LYS A 156 10.54 3.64 26.72
CA LYS A 156 11.69 2.96 27.32
C LYS A 156 12.99 3.74 27.07
N GLN A 157 13.08 4.35 25.89
CA GLN A 157 14.21 5.15 25.39
C GLN A 157 13.70 6.13 24.32
N PRO A 158 14.42 7.20 23.98
CA PRO A 158 14.07 8.08 22.89
C PRO A 158 13.84 7.31 21.59
N ASP A 159 12.89 7.78 20.77
CA ASP A 159 12.60 7.18 19.47
C ASP A 159 12.32 8.26 18.44
N ALA A 160 13.28 8.50 17.55
CA ALA A 160 13.16 9.48 16.48
C ALA A 160 12.16 9.10 15.39
N THR A 161 11.71 7.83 15.37
CA THR A 161 10.85 7.28 14.30
C THR A 161 9.38 7.30 14.66
N LEU A 162 9.02 7.42 15.93
CA LEU A 162 7.69 7.11 16.45
C LEU A 162 6.58 7.94 15.79
N LEU A 163 6.76 9.25 15.57
CA LEU A 163 5.75 10.07 14.89
C LEU A 163 5.51 9.62 13.43
N ALA A 164 6.59 9.25 12.73
CA ALA A 164 6.48 8.71 11.39
C ALA A 164 5.75 7.36 11.36
N GLN A 165 5.99 6.50 12.34
CA GLN A 165 5.27 5.22 12.49
C GLN A 165 3.78 5.47 12.77
N LEU A 166 3.45 6.46 13.61
CA LEU A 166 2.07 6.84 13.95
C LEU A 166 1.33 7.58 12.82
N SER A 167 2.02 7.97 11.76
CA SER A 167 1.40 8.51 10.53
C SER A 167 0.96 7.44 9.55
N ASP A 168 1.17 6.16 9.89
CA ASP A 168 0.78 4.99 9.10
C ASP A 168 -0.11 4.06 9.92
N ARG A 169 -0.18 2.78 9.54
CA ARG A 169 -1.06 1.76 10.16
C ARG A 169 -0.90 1.63 11.68
N ALA A 170 0.27 1.92 12.23
CA ALA A 170 0.51 1.91 13.68
C ALA A 170 -0.29 2.97 14.44
N GLY A 171 -0.61 4.08 13.78
CA GLY A 171 -1.42 5.17 14.33
C GLY A 171 -2.88 5.16 13.93
N MET A 172 -3.33 4.17 13.14
CA MET A 172 -4.74 4.02 12.75
C MET A 172 -5.59 3.50 13.90
N MET A 173 -6.80 4.06 14.04
CA MET A 173 -7.68 3.78 15.17
C MET A 173 -8.92 2.99 14.72
N LEU A 174 -9.06 1.79 15.27
CA LEU A 174 -10.27 0.96 15.21
C LEU A 174 -11.16 1.27 16.44
N SER A 175 -12.47 1.08 16.31
CA SER A 175 -13.38 1.13 17.44
C SER A 175 -13.05 0.00 18.45
N PRO A 176 -12.70 0.33 19.71
CA PRO A 176 -12.43 -0.69 20.72
C PRO A 176 -13.61 -1.63 21.00
N ALA A 177 -14.84 -1.19 20.71
CA ALA A 177 -16.05 -2.02 20.87
C ALA A 177 -16.00 -3.28 19.98
N THR A 178 -15.19 -3.28 18.91
CA THR A 178 -15.10 -4.41 17.97
C THR A 178 -13.94 -5.38 18.27
N PHE A 179 -13.05 -5.09 19.20
CA PHE A 179 -11.81 -5.87 19.41
C PHE A 179 -12.02 -7.35 19.76
N ASN A 180 -13.13 -7.66 20.41
CA ASN A 180 -13.50 -9.03 20.76
C ASN A 180 -14.33 -9.73 19.67
N SER A 181 -14.59 -9.06 18.54
CA SER A 181 -15.31 -9.66 17.42
C SER A 181 -14.35 -10.51 16.57
N GLU A 182 -14.78 -11.69 16.15
CA GLU A 182 -14.08 -12.49 15.14
C GLU A 182 -14.03 -11.79 13.77
N ASP A 183 -14.90 -10.81 13.54
CA ASP A 183 -15.03 -10.07 12.29
C ASP A 183 -14.14 -8.82 12.21
N VAL A 184 -13.35 -8.49 13.23
CA VAL A 184 -12.54 -7.24 13.25
C VAL A 184 -11.66 -7.07 12.03
N GLY A 185 -11.13 -8.15 11.47
CA GLY A 185 -10.33 -8.14 10.24
C GLY A 185 -11.12 -8.34 8.94
N ARG A 186 -12.44 -8.49 9.02
CA ARG A 186 -13.35 -8.65 7.88
C ARG A 186 -14.27 -7.46 7.70
N LYS A 187 -14.75 -6.90 8.82
CA LYS A 187 -15.69 -5.76 8.87
C LYS A 187 -15.14 -4.67 9.78
N PRO A 188 -14.07 -3.97 9.34
CA PRO A 188 -13.41 -2.99 10.17
C PRO A 188 -14.33 -1.81 10.49
N VAL A 189 -14.28 -1.34 11.73
CA VAL A 189 -14.97 -0.15 12.21
C VAL A 189 -13.91 0.87 12.62
N CYS A 190 -13.79 1.93 11.86
CA CYS A 190 -12.81 3.00 12.05
C CYS A 190 -13.48 4.36 12.22
N SER A 191 -12.76 5.45 11.98
CA SER A 191 -13.23 6.84 12.15
C SER A 191 -12.97 7.73 10.93
N GLY A 192 -12.61 7.14 9.77
CA GLY A 192 -12.29 7.87 8.55
C GLY A 192 -13.51 8.32 7.74
N PRO A 193 -13.26 8.97 6.59
CA PRO A 193 -14.31 9.58 5.75
C PRO A 193 -15.26 8.57 5.09
N TYR A 194 -14.86 7.34 4.95
CA TYR A 194 -15.67 6.26 4.40
C TYR A 194 -15.76 5.11 5.40
N ARG A 195 -16.90 4.41 5.43
CA ARG A 195 -17.12 3.22 6.25
C ARG A 195 -17.22 1.97 5.39
N PHE A 196 -16.87 0.84 5.96
CA PHE A 196 -16.92 -0.47 5.31
C PHE A 196 -18.35 -0.89 4.99
N VAL A 197 -18.57 -1.42 3.77
CA VAL A 197 -19.84 -2.00 3.33
C VAL A 197 -19.69 -3.50 3.10
N GLU A 198 -18.81 -3.88 2.16
CA GLU A 198 -18.61 -5.28 1.81
C GLU A 198 -17.20 -5.55 1.28
N ARG A 199 -16.79 -6.81 1.37
CA ARG A 199 -15.65 -7.35 0.62
C ARG A 199 -16.05 -8.68 0.00
N VAL A 200 -15.85 -8.80 -1.31
CA VAL A 200 -15.82 -10.06 -2.03
C VAL A 200 -14.37 -10.32 -2.41
N GLN A 201 -13.78 -11.37 -1.86
CA GLN A 201 -12.35 -11.66 -2.00
C GLN A 201 -11.95 -11.77 -3.48
N ASN A 202 -10.87 -11.09 -3.87
CA ASN A 202 -10.34 -11.01 -5.24
C ASN A 202 -11.32 -10.40 -6.28
N ASP A 203 -12.39 -9.75 -5.84
CA ASP A 203 -13.34 -9.06 -6.72
C ASP A 203 -13.46 -7.57 -6.36
N ARG A 204 -13.84 -7.26 -5.10
CA ARG A 204 -14.03 -5.88 -4.69
C ARG A 204 -14.01 -5.66 -3.18
N ILE A 205 -13.65 -4.46 -2.79
CA ILE A 205 -13.88 -3.89 -1.46
C ILE A 205 -14.67 -2.60 -1.66
N VAL A 206 -15.84 -2.49 -1.03
CA VAL A 206 -16.75 -1.36 -1.14
C VAL A 206 -16.79 -0.60 0.17
N LEU A 207 -16.55 0.69 0.09
CA LEU A 207 -16.71 1.64 1.17
C LEU A 207 -17.78 2.66 0.78
N GLU A 208 -18.55 3.15 1.74
CA GLU A 208 -19.52 4.23 1.53
C GLU A 208 -19.15 5.46 2.38
N LYS A 209 -19.53 6.63 1.91
CA LYS A 209 -19.28 7.90 2.61
C LYS A 209 -19.90 7.90 4.00
N PHE A 210 -19.12 8.24 5.01
CA PHE A 210 -19.59 8.38 6.38
C PHE A 210 -20.14 9.79 6.58
N ALA A 211 -21.47 9.90 6.62
CA ALA A 211 -22.16 11.20 6.69
C ALA A 211 -21.77 12.03 7.93
N ASN A 212 -21.46 11.35 9.04
CA ASN A 212 -21.07 12.00 10.29
C ASN A 212 -19.55 12.25 10.42
N TYR A 213 -18.80 12.05 9.33
CA TYR A 213 -17.39 12.42 9.32
C TYR A 213 -17.24 13.94 9.46
N ARG A 214 -16.32 14.39 10.32
CA ARG A 214 -16.15 15.83 10.63
C ARG A 214 -15.97 16.73 9.40
N ASP A 215 -15.26 16.24 8.37
CA ASP A 215 -14.99 16.95 7.11
C ASP A 215 -15.77 16.33 5.92
N ALA A 216 -16.94 15.71 6.15
CA ALA A 216 -17.70 14.98 5.12
C ALA A 216 -17.98 15.80 3.84
N LYS A 217 -18.09 17.15 3.96
CA LYS A 217 -18.28 18.06 2.83
C LYS A 217 -17.12 18.06 1.82
N ASP A 218 -15.91 17.69 2.26
CA ASP A 218 -14.70 17.67 1.43
C ASP A 218 -14.58 16.39 0.60
N TYR A 219 -15.50 15.44 0.79
CA TYR A 219 -15.54 14.16 0.08
C TYR A 219 -16.79 14.10 -0.79
N GLN A 220 -16.61 14.05 -2.11
CA GLN A 220 -17.69 14.23 -3.08
C GLN A 220 -18.22 12.92 -3.68
N TYR A 221 -17.50 11.82 -3.53
CA TYR A 221 -17.97 10.51 -3.96
C TYR A 221 -18.75 9.82 -2.84
N ASP A 222 -19.86 9.18 -3.20
CA ASP A 222 -20.71 8.47 -2.24
C ASP A 222 -20.12 7.11 -1.86
N ARG A 223 -19.44 6.46 -2.80
CA ARG A 223 -18.77 5.18 -2.59
C ARG A 223 -17.36 5.17 -3.18
N VAL A 224 -16.49 4.38 -2.55
CA VAL A 224 -15.16 4.04 -3.04
C VAL A 224 -15.11 2.53 -3.21
N VAL A 225 -14.72 2.08 -4.41
CA VAL A 225 -14.67 0.66 -4.75
C VAL A 225 -13.25 0.31 -5.22
N PHE A 226 -12.57 -0.50 -4.45
CA PHE A 226 -11.28 -1.08 -4.84
C PHE A 226 -11.53 -2.38 -5.59
N ARG A 227 -11.01 -2.49 -6.82
CA ARG A 227 -11.16 -3.67 -7.69
C ARG A 227 -9.80 -4.30 -7.97
N PRO A 228 -9.48 -5.45 -7.37
CA PRO A 228 -8.28 -6.22 -7.71
C PRO A 228 -8.36 -6.73 -9.15
N ILE A 229 -7.45 -6.27 -10.00
CA ILE A 229 -7.32 -6.70 -11.40
C ILE A 229 -5.83 -6.88 -11.67
N PRO A 230 -5.27 -8.09 -11.48
CA PRO A 230 -3.83 -8.33 -11.62
C PRO A 230 -3.29 -8.08 -13.03
N ASP A 231 -4.09 -8.36 -14.06
CA ASP A 231 -3.72 -8.12 -15.45
C ASP A 231 -3.80 -6.62 -15.79
N THR A 232 -2.67 -6.04 -16.21
CA THR A 232 -2.55 -4.61 -16.49
C THR A 232 -3.35 -4.18 -17.72
N THR A 233 -3.45 -5.04 -18.74
CA THR A 233 -4.20 -4.77 -19.98
C THR A 233 -5.69 -4.71 -19.69
N VAL A 234 -6.21 -5.69 -18.93
CA VAL A 234 -7.61 -5.73 -18.48
C VAL A 234 -7.90 -4.53 -17.61
N ARG A 235 -6.99 -4.16 -16.71
CA ARG A 235 -7.16 -3.01 -15.80
C ARG A 235 -7.26 -1.69 -16.57
N LEU A 236 -6.41 -1.47 -17.58
CA LEU A 236 -6.47 -0.29 -18.44
C LEU A 236 -7.71 -0.30 -19.36
N ALA A 237 -8.10 -1.47 -19.87
CA ALA A 237 -9.32 -1.60 -20.68
C ALA A 237 -10.58 -1.21 -19.88
N ASN A 238 -10.68 -1.62 -18.61
CA ASN A 238 -11.77 -1.22 -17.72
C ASN A 238 -11.80 0.30 -17.47
N LEU A 239 -10.62 0.95 -17.36
CA LEU A 239 -10.56 2.41 -17.24
C LEU A 239 -11.09 3.10 -18.50
N ARG A 240 -10.69 2.64 -19.70
CA ARG A 240 -11.15 3.17 -20.98
C ARG A 240 -12.65 2.93 -21.21
N ALA A 241 -13.17 1.79 -20.77
CA ALA A 241 -14.61 1.48 -20.84
C ALA A 241 -15.44 2.33 -19.87
N GLY A 242 -14.81 2.96 -18.88
CA GLY A 242 -15.49 3.75 -17.86
C GLY A 242 -15.96 2.93 -16.67
N ASP A 243 -15.47 1.70 -16.50
CA ASP A 243 -15.73 0.83 -15.36
C ASP A 243 -14.83 1.17 -14.16
N LEU A 244 -13.78 1.98 -14.38
CA LEU A 244 -12.89 2.52 -13.37
C LEU A 244 -12.74 4.04 -13.55
N GLU A 245 -12.43 4.74 -12.49
CA GLU A 245 -12.04 6.15 -12.44
C GLU A 245 -10.53 6.32 -12.37
N LEU A 246 -9.83 5.36 -11.75
CA LEU A 246 -8.38 5.39 -11.55
C LEU A 246 -7.80 3.99 -11.65
N VAL A 247 -6.64 3.91 -12.29
CA VAL A 247 -5.75 2.74 -12.27
C VAL A 247 -4.47 3.12 -11.54
N GLU A 248 -4.13 2.38 -10.48
CA GLU A 248 -2.85 2.46 -9.81
C GLU A 248 -1.86 1.47 -10.44
N ARG A 249 -0.57 1.77 -10.39
CA ARG A 249 0.49 0.96 -11.00
C ARG A 249 0.18 0.60 -12.46
N LEU A 250 -0.06 1.64 -13.27
CA LEU A 250 -0.15 1.49 -14.72
C LEU A 250 1.14 0.84 -15.24
N ASN A 251 1.01 -0.09 -16.19
CA ASN A 251 2.18 -0.67 -16.84
C ASN A 251 2.99 0.42 -17.55
N PRO A 252 4.30 0.53 -17.33
CA PRO A 252 5.15 1.51 -18.05
C PRO A 252 5.03 1.44 -19.57
N SER A 253 4.83 0.25 -20.16
CA SER A 253 4.62 0.06 -21.60
C SER A 253 3.38 0.79 -22.14
N ASP A 254 2.38 1.07 -21.28
CA ASP A 254 1.15 1.75 -21.67
C ASP A 254 1.24 3.28 -21.54
N ALA A 255 2.35 3.81 -21.01
CA ALA A 255 2.50 5.23 -20.71
C ALA A 255 2.23 6.13 -21.92
N GLU A 256 2.85 5.83 -23.06
CA GLU A 256 2.68 6.64 -24.28
C GLU A 256 1.25 6.55 -24.84
N ALA A 257 0.64 5.37 -24.79
CA ALA A 257 -0.75 5.19 -25.21
C ALA A 257 -1.75 5.94 -24.30
N VAL A 258 -1.47 6.03 -23.00
CA VAL A 258 -2.30 6.79 -22.05
C VAL A 258 -2.09 8.29 -22.20
N LYS A 259 -0.84 8.76 -22.45
CA LYS A 259 -0.56 10.19 -22.73
C LYS A 259 -1.26 10.68 -24.00
N ALA A 260 -1.39 9.81 -25.00
CA ALA A 260 -2.08 10.13 -26.27
C ALA A 260 -3.61 10.09 -26.16
N ASP A 261 -4.17 9.46 -25.14
CA ASP A 261 -5.59 9.28 -24.92
C ASP A 261 -6.22 10.51 -24.26
N LYS A 262 -7.00 11.28 -25.05
CA LYS A 262 -7.65 12.52 -24.58
C LYS A 262 -8.67 12.32 -23.46
N SER A 263 -9.12 11.10 -23.20
CA SER A 263 -10.07 10.76 -22.15
C SER A 263 -9.39 10.48 -20.80
N LEU A 264 -8.04 10.39 -20.80
CA LEU A 264 -7.25 9.98 -19.65
C LEU A 264 -6.20 11.05 -19.27
N LYS A 265 -5.76 11.01 -18.02
CA LYS A 265 -4.60 11.73 -17.48
C LYS A 265 -3.53 10.70 -17.12
N PHE A 266 -2.31 10.91 -17.57
CA PHE A 266 -1.13 10.19 -17.14
C PHE A 266 -0.45 10.95 -16.01
N LEU A 267 -0.26 10.30 -14.85
CA LEU A 267 0.43 10.89 -13.71
C LEU A 267 1.59 9.97 -13.31
N VAL A 268 2.75 10.54 -13.11
CA VAL A 268 3.93 9.83 -12.61
C VAL A 268 4.60 10.67 -11.52
N LEU A 269 5.01 10.00 -10.43
CA LEU A 269 5.67 10.61 -9.28
C LEU A 269 6.71 9.65 -8.73
N SER A 270 7.86 10.17 -8.30
CA SER A 270 8.84 9.39 -7.54
C SER A 270 8.23 8.95 -6.22
N GLY A 271 8.20 7.63 -5.99
CA GLY A 271 7.68 7.02 -4.77
C GLY A 271 8.76 6.78 -3.73
N LEU A 272 8.32 6.33 -2.56
CA LEU A 272 9.21 5.88 -1.47
C LEU A 272 9.54 4.39 -1.57
N GLY A 273 8.87 3.68 -2.47
CA GLY A 273 8.90 2.22 -2.56
C GLY A 273 10.05 1.67 -3.38
N PHE A 274 10.26 0.37 -3.24
CA PHE A 274 11.25 -0.38 -4.01
C PHE A 274 10.75 -1.80 -4.30
N GLN A 275 11.33 -2.41 -5.33
CA GLN A 275 11.18 -3.82 -5.67
C GLN A 275 12.48 -4.55 -5.31
N ASN A 276 12.36 -5.77 -4.78
CA ASN A 276 13.48 -6.55 -4.32
C ASN A 276 13.27 -8.06 -4.47
N ILE A 277 14.35 -8.81 -4.23
CA ILE A 277 14.35 -10.26 -4.05
C ILE A 277 14.75 -10.53 -2.62
N VAL A 278 13.86 -11.11 -1.82
CA VAL A 278 14.14 -11.59 -0.48
C VAL A 278 14.69 -13.01 -0.59
N ILE A 279 15.85 -13.29 0.03
CA ILE A 279 16.47 -14.60 0.06
C ILE A 279 16.27 -15.20 1.45
N ASN A 280 15.79 -16.43 1.52
CA ASN A 280 15.68 -17.17 2.76
C ASN A 280 17.06 -17.65 3.21
N VAL A 281 17.64 -17.04 4.24
CA VAL A 281 18.97 -17.40 4.76
C VAL A 281 18.93 -18.15 6.09
N GLY A 282 17.75 -18.23 6.75
CA GLY A 282 17.66 -18.82 8.08
C GLY A 282 16.32 -19.45 8.47
N ALA A 283 15.29 -19.42 7.62
CA ALA A 283 13.96 -19.92 7.96
C ALA A 283 13.72 -21.34 7.42
N GLY A 284 13.86 -22.34 8.26
CA GLY A 284 13.50 -23.72 7.96
C GLY A 284 14.34 -24.39 6.85
N PRO A 285 13.95 -25.59 6.41
CA PRO A 285 14.74 -26.40 5.44
C PRO A 285 14.91 -25.75 4.06
N ARG A 286 14.03 -24.82 3.69
CA ARG A 286 14.13 -24.12 2.39
C ARG A 286 15.33 -23.15 2.33
N ALA A 287 15.93 -22.80 3.49
CA ALA A 287 17.15 -22.00 3.59
C ALA A 287 18.45 -22.85 3.41
N ASP A 288 18.37 -24.16 3.37
CA ASP A 288 19.55 -25.04 3.43
C ASP A 288 20.27 -25.19 2.07
N GLY A 289 19.72 -24.65 0.98
CA GLY A 289 20.37 -24.64 -0.33
C GLY A 289 21.54 -23.64 -0.42
N PRO A 290 22.39 -23.75 -1.49
CA PRO A 290 23.56 -22.88 -1.68
C PRO A 290 23.23 -21.39 -1.65
N LEU A 291 22.10 -20.96 -2.23
CA LEU A 291 21.68 -19.55 -2.23
C LEU A 291 21.45 -19.01 -0.80
N GLY A 292 20.84 -19.81 0.07
CA GLY A 292 20.57 -19.42 1.47
C GLY A 292 21.84 -19.44 2.33
N LYS A 293 22.71 -20.43 2.16
CA LYS A 293 23.89 -20.66 3.05
C LYS A 293 25.15 -19.92 2.63
N ASP A 294 25.36 -19.69 1.34
CA ASP A 294 26.62 -19.14 0.86
C ASP A 294 26.47 -17.71 0.33
N ARG A 295 27.17 -16.77 0.98
CA ARG A 295 27.17 -15.36 0.55
C ARG A 295 27.78 -15.16 -0.84
N LEU A 296 28.78 -15.98 -1.24
CA LEU A 296 29.37 -15.88 -2.57
C LEU A 296 28.34 -16.20 -3.65
N VAL A 297 27.46 -17.18 -3.40
CA VAL A 297 26.35 -17.51 -4.30
C VAL A 297 25.35 -16.35 -4.39
N ARG A 298 25.00 -15.69 -3.26
CA ARG A 298 24.14 -14.49 -3.30
C ARG A 298 24.80 -13.33 -4.03
N GLN A 299 26.10 -13.11 -3.85
CA GLN A 299 26.87 -12.09 -4.58
C GLN A 299 26.94 -12.40 -6.08
N ALA A 300 27.11 -13.67 -6.44
CA ALA A 300 27.04 -14.11 -7.84
C ALA A 300 25.66 -13.86 -8.44
N PHE A 301 24.59 -14.17 -7.71
CA PHE A 301 23.21 -13.90 -8.14
C PHE A 301 22.97 -12.41 -8.33
N GLN A 302 23.41 -11.56 -7.40
CA GLN A 302 23.32 -10.11 -7.56
C GLN A 302 24.08 -9.61 -8.80
N ALA A 303 25.31 -10.12 -9.05
CA ALA A 303 26.11 -9.72 -10.20
C ALA A 303 25.50 -10.16 -11.55
N ALA A 304 24.67 -11.22 -11.55
CA ALA A 304 23.98 -11.70 -12.73
C ALA A 304 22.77 -10.82 -13.15
N ILE A 305 22.27 -9.95 -12.26
CA ILE A 305 21.06 -9.15 -12.48
C ILE A 305 21.41 -7.76 -13.05
N GLY A 306 20.90 -7.43 -14.23
CA GLY A 306 21.03 -6.14 -14.90
C GLY A 306 19.85 -5.21 -14.53
N ARG A 307 20.09 -4.25 -13.65
CA ARG A 307 19.07 -3.28 -13.21
C ARG A 307 18.74 -2.25 -14.27
N ASP A 308 19.73 -1.86 -15.07
CA ASP A 308 19.62 -1.05 -16.27
C ASP A 308 18.74 -1.73 -17.33
N VAL A 309 18.99 -3.03 -17.59
CA VAL A 309 18.17 -3.84 -18.51
C VAL A 309 16.72 -3.95 -18.01
N ILE A 310 16.51 -4.14 -16.68
CA ILE A 310 15.17 -4.16 -16.08
C ILE A 310 14.47 -2.81 -16.31
N ASN A 311 15.17 -1.68 -16.12
CA ASN A 311 14.59 -0.37 -16.38
C ASN A 311 14.25 -0.17 -17.85
N GLU A 312 15.14 -0.57 -18.76
CA GLU A 312 14.91 -0.42 -20.21
C GLU A 312 13.71 -1.24 -20.68
N VAL A 313 13.66 -2.54 -20.33
CA VAL A 313 12.69 -3.49 -20.90
C VAL A 313 11.37 -3.50 -20.16
N ILE A 314 11.35 -3.42 -18.83
CA ILE A 314 10.14 -3.46 -18.01
C ILE A 314 9.72 -2.06 -17.60
N GLY A 315 10.67 -1.22 -17.20
CA GLY A 315 10.44 0.14 -16.75
C GLY A 315 10.20 1.14 -17.87
N HIS A 316 10.52 0.80 -19.13
CA HIS A 316 10.48 1.72 -20.26
C HIS A 316 11.16 3.07 -19.93
N GLY A 317 12.26 3.02 -19.17
CA GLY A 317 13.02 4.20 -18.72
C GLY A 317 12.41 4.94 -17.52
N LEU A 318 11.28 4.48 -16.98
CA LEU A 318 10.60 5.16 -15.86
C LEU A 318 11.05 4.69 -14.47
N TYR A 319 11.83 3.60 -14.38
CA TYR A 319 12.32 3.08 -13.11
C TYR A 319 13.72 3.60 -12.80
N ASP A 320 14.01 3.79 -11.52
CA ASP A 320 15.37 4.07 -11.07
C ASP A 320 16.01 2.77 -10.54
N PRO A 321 17.19 2.35 -11.02
CA PRO A 321 17.91 1.20 -10.49
C PRO A 321 18.19 1.32 -8.99
N ALA A 322 17.91 0.26 -8.20
CA ALA A 322 18.07 0.28 -6.75
C ALA A 322 19.18 -0.67 -6.29
N GLN A 323 19.95 -0.23 -5.27
CA GLN A 323 20.97 -1.03 -4.59
C GLN A 323 20.67 -1.17 -3.08
N HIS A 324 19.86 -0.28 -2.52
CA HIS A 324 19.53 -0.22 -1.09
C HIS A 324 18.09 0.32 -0.91
N PRO A 325 17.51 0.32 0.31
CA PRO A 325 16.09 0.64 0.51
C PRO A 325 15.72 2.14 0.45
N PHE A 326 16.66 3.03 0.22
CA PHE A 326 16.42 4.48 0.25
C PHE A 326 16.42 5.06 -1.15
N PRO A 327 15.27 5.57 -1.67
CA PRO A 327 15.21 6.13 -3.03
C PRO A 327 15.97 7.47 -3.14
N PRO A 328 16.33 7.90 -4.36
CA PRO A 328 17.11 9.12 -4.59
C PRO A 328 16.54 10.39 -3.95
N ALA A 329 15.21 10.48 -3.81
CA ALA A 329 14.53 11.60 -3.15
C ALA A 329 14.66 11.56 -1.60
N SER A 330 15.12 10.44 -1.02
CA SER A 330 15.32 10.33 0.42
C SER A 330 16.58 11.08 0.85
N PRO A 331 16.57 11.84 1.96
CA PRO A 331 17.78 12.42 2.54
C PRO A 331 18.80 11.37 2.98
N TYR A 332 18.39 10.10 3.09
CA TYR A 332 19.23 8.96 3.47
C TYR A 332 19.75 8.17 2.29
N PHE A 333 19.51 8.64 1.05
CA PHE A 333 20.09 8.01 -0.14
C PHE A 333 21.62 8.02 -0.09
N ASP A 334 22.24 6.84 -0.23
CA ASP A 334 23.68 6.72 -0.13
C ASP A 334 24.33 6.47 -1.50
N LYS A 335 25.02 7.50 -2.00
CA LYS A 335 25.75 7.44 -3.27
C LYS A 335 27.00 6.54 -3.24
N GLN A 336 27.45 6.08 -2.05
CA GLN A 336 28.56 5.15 -1.93
C GLN A 336 28.20 3.73 -2.41
N TYR A 337 26.89 3.42 -2.44
CA TYR A 337 26.39 2.14 -2.93
C TYR A 337 25.53 2.36 -4.19
N PRO A 338 26.17 2.69 -5.35
CA PRO A 338 25.44 2.85 -6.60
C PRO A 338 24.91 1.51 -7.08
N ALA A 339 23.84 1.53 -7.86
CA ALA A 339 23.34 0.32 -8.50
C ALA A 339 24.43 -0.33 -9.35
N THR A 340 24.67 -1.62 -9.10
CA THR A 340 25.69 -2.39 -9.82
C THR A 340 25.20 -2.74 -11.23
N THR A 341 26.09 -2.64 -12.21
CA THR A 341 25.87 -3.17 -13.56
C THR A 341 25.95 -4.70 -13.58
N ARG A 342 25.31 -5.30 -14.57
CA ARG A 342 25.36 -6.75 -14.78
C ARG A 342 26.77 -7.19 -15.16
N ASP A 343 27.28 -8.25 -14.51
CA ASP A 343 28.58 -8.83 -14.77
C ASP A 343 28.53 -10.37 -14.67
N VAL A 344 28.30 -11.02 -15.80
CA VAL A 344 28.20 -12.48 -15.91
C VAL A 344 29.55 -13.16 -15.64
N ALA A 345 30.65 -12.54 -16.01
CA ALA A 345 31.98 -13.11 -15.78
C ALA A 345 32.30 -13.13 -14.28
N LYS A 346 32.03 -12.03 -13.57
CA LYS A 346 32.13 -11.96 -12.11
C LYS A 346 31.21 -12.97 -11.43
N ALA A 347 29.96 -13.11 -11.89
CA ALA A 347 29.02 -14.07 -11.32
C ALA A 347 29.56 -15.51 -11.43
N LYS A 348 30.06 -15.92 -12.60
CA LYS A 348 30.69 -17.23 -12.82
C LYS A 348 31.93 -17.43 -11.95
N ALA A 349 32.78 -16.42 -11.81
CA ALA A 349 33.96 -16.48 -10.95
C ALA A 349 33.60 -16.69 -9.48
N LEU A 350 32.56 -16.00 -8.98
CA LEU A 350 32.06 -16.16 -7.61
C LEU A 350 31.44 -17.55 -7.38
N LEU A 351 30.71 -18.11 -8.35
CA LEU A 351 30.18 -19.47 -8.27
C LEU A 351 31.32 -20.51 -8.26
N ALA A 352 32.34 -20.30 -9.06
CA ALA A 352 33.53 -21.17 -9.06
C ALA A 352 34.26 -21.10 -7.70
N GLN A 353 34.42 -19.91 -7.11
CA GLN A 353 34.99 -19.72 -5.78
C GLN A 353 34.16 -20.41 -4.70
N ALA A 354 32.85 -20.37 -4.81
CA ALA A 354 31.90 -21.07 -3.93
C ALA A 354 31.89 -22.58 -4.15
N LYS A 355 32.60 -23.09 -5.18
CA LYS A 355 32.57 -24.50 -5.63
C LYS A 355 31.14 -24.97 -6.01
N GLN A 356 30.36 -24.05 -6.55
CA GLN A 356 28.98 -24.24 -6.97
C GLN A 356 28.79 -23.71 -8.40
N PRO A 357 29.34 -24.39 -9.43
CA PRO A 357 29.30 -23.89 -10.82
C PRO A 357 27.87 -23.80 -11.37
N GLU A 358 26.97 -24.51 -10.76
CA GLU A 358 25.54 -24.49 -11.06
C GLU A 358 24.72 -24.46 -9.76
N VAL A 359 23.73 -23.57 -9.68
CA VAL A 359 22.86 -23.41 -8.51
C VAL A 359 21.39 -23.43 -8.93
N ALA A 360 20.63 -24.38 -8.41
CA ALA A 360 19.20 -24.48 -8.63
C ALA A 360 18.43 -23.95 -7.42
N PHE A 361 17.38 -23.13 -7.68
CA PHE A 361 16.45 -22.68 -6.65
C PHE A 361 15.10 -22.25 -7.24
N GLU A 362 14.09 -22.12 -6.39
CA GLU A 362 12.77 -21.63 -6.72
C GLU A 362 12.67 -20.13 -6.41
N LEU A 363 12.16 -19.35 -7.38
CA LEU A 363 11.80 -17.95 -7.23
C LEU A 363 10.27 -17.81 -7.22
N SER A 364 9.70 -17.50 -6.05
CA SER A 364 8.28 -17.18 -5.93
C SER A 364 8.02 -15.69 -6.20
N PHE A 365 6.83 -15.38 -6.72
CA PHE A 365 6.43 -14.01 -7.05
C PHE A 365 4.89 -13.88 -7.11
N GLY A 366 4.40 -12.66 -6.89
CA GLY A 366 2.99 -12.34 -7.07
C GLY A 366 2.56 -12.45 -8.54
N ASN A 367 1.39 -13.00 -8.81
CA ASN A 367 0.89 -13.33 -10.15
C ASN A 367 0.38 -12.10 -10.95
N THR A 368 1.09 -10.96 -10.86
CA THR A 368 0.80 -9.78 -11.70
C THR A 368 1.62 -9.82 -12.98
N THR A 369 1.15 -9.13 -14.03
CA THR A 369 1.84 -9.04 -15.32
C THR A 369 3.29 -8.56 -15.16
N ILE A 370 3.50 -7.48 -14.38
CA ILE A 370 4.83 -6.87 -14.20
C ILE A 370 5.78 -7.80 -13.44
N THR A 371 5.31 -8.46 -12.38
CA THR A 371 6.16 -9.36 -11.59
C THR A 371 6.47 -10.64 -12.33
N ALA A 372 5.58 -11.13 -13.18
CA ALA A 372 5.84 -12.28 -14.05
C ALA A 372 6.95 -11.96 -15.06
N SER A 373 6.83 -10.85 -15.79
CA SER A 373 7.87 -10.41 -16.73
C SER A 373 9.22 -10.18 -16.05
N LEU A 374 9.22 -9.62 -14.82
CA LEU A 374 10.44 -9.43 -14.04
C LEU A 374 11.06 -10.76 -13.63
N ALA A 375 10.27 -11.74 -13.18
CA ALA A 375 10.74 -13.06 -12.79
C ALA A 375 11.37 -13.82 -13.97
N GLU A 376 10.72 -13.79 -15.14
CA GLU A 376 11.22 -14.39 -16.39
C GLU A 376 12.53 -13.75 -16.83
N MET A 377 12.63 -12.42 -16.75
CA MET A 377 13.85 -11.69 -17.08
C MET A 377 15.01 -12.05 -16.13
N ILE A 378 14.75 -12.10 -14.82
CA ILE A 378 15.76 -12.52 -13.83
C ILE A 378 16.19 -13.96 -14.08
N GLN A 379 15.25 -14.87 -14.39
CA GLN A 379 15.55 -16.27 -14.75
C GLN A 379 16.49 -16.33 -15.96
N ALA A 380 16.19 -15.60 -17.02
CA ALA A 380 17.01 -15.57 -18.24
C ALA A 380 18.41 -15.00 -17.97
N MET A 381 18.49 -13.82 -17.32
CA MET A 381 19.78 -13.17 -17.01
C MET A 381 20.67 -14.03 -16.10
N ALA A 382 20.11 -14.61 -15.06
CA ALA A 382 20.86 -15.44 -14.12
C ALA A 382 21.23 -16.81 -14.72
N GLY A 383 20.43 -17.32 -15.65
CA GLY A 383 20.71 -18.57 -16.38
C GLY A 383 22.01 -18.53 -17.11
N GLU A 384 22.41 -17.41 -17.70
CA GLU A 384 23.69 -17.22 -18.36
C GLU A 384 24.92 -17.36 -17.41
N ALA A 385 24.69 -17.08 -16.12
CA ALA A 385 25.73 -17.18 -15.09
C ALA A 385 25.85 -18.58 -14.46
N GLY A 386 24.88 -19.48 -14.67
CA GLY A 386 24.86 -20.83 -14.09
C GLY A 386 23.75 -21.07 -13.09
N PHE A 387 22.78 -20.16 -12.97
CA PHE A 387 21.61 -20.38 -12.11
C PHE A 387 20.47 -21.08 -12.88
N LYS A 388 19.89 -22.12 -12.25
CA LYS A 388 18.68 -22.80 -12.73
C LYS A 388 17.50 -22.41 -11.84
N ILE A 389 16.73 -21.42 -12.27
CA ILE A 389 15.63 -20.86 -11.49
C ILE A 389 14.33 -21.51 -11.95
N SER A 390 13.57 -22.11 -11.03
CA SER A 390 12.18 -22.49 -11.26
C SER A 390 11.25 -21.35 -10.81
N LEU A 391 10.30 -20.97 -11.65
CA LEU A 391 9.36 -19.87 -11.39
C LEU A 391 8.09 -20.39 -10.72
N ARG A 392 7.67 -19.75 -9.61
CA ARG A 392 6.48 -20.09 -8.87
C ARG A 392 5.55 -18.86 -8.70
N PRO A 393 4.60 -18.66 -9.62
CA PRO A 393 3.59 -17.62 -9.47
C PRO A 393 2.62 -17.98 -8.33
N MET A 394 2.24 -16.99 -7.53
CA MET A 394 1.32 -17.15 -6.42
C MET A 394 0.39 -15.92 -6.30
N GLU A 395 -0.79 -16.11 -5.71
CA GLU A 395 -1.53 -14.96 -5.20
C GLU A 395 -0.69 -14.26 -4.11
N PHE A 396 -0.67 -12.93 -4.13
CA PHE A 396 0.31 -12.14 -3.36
C PHE A 396 0.21 -12.35 -1.85
N SER A 397 -1.00 -12.38 -1.29
CA SER A 397 -1.20 -12.59 0.15
C SER A 397 -0.81 -14.00 0.58
N ALA A 398 -1.08 -14.99 -0.28
CA ALA A 398 -0.64 -16.38 -0.04
C ALA A 398 0.90 -16.49 -0.09
N MET A 399 1.55 -15.79 -1.02
CA MET A 399 3.01 -15.70 -1.09
C MET A 399 3.60 -15.13 0.19
N LEU A 400 3.06 -14.02 0.69
CA LEU A 400 3.52 -13.42 1.96
C LEU A 400 3.35 -14.38 3.15
N ALA A 401 2.26 -15.13 3.20
CA ALA A 401 2.03 -16.13 4.24
C ALA A 401 3.05 -17.28 4.18
N GLU A 402 3.40 -17.76 2.99
CA GLU A 402 4.43 -18.79 2.80
C GLU A 402 5.83 -18.25 3.14
N MET A 403 6.15 -17.01 2.79
CA MET A 403 7.40 -16.34 3.19
C MET A 403 7.54 -16.28 4.72
N GLN A 404 6.48 -15.87 5.41
CA GLN A 404 6.45 -15.77 6.87
C GLN A 404 6.69 -17.13 7.56
N LYS A 405 6.19 -18.22 6.96
CA LYS A 405 6.44 -19.61 7.41
C LYS A 405 7.82 -20.13 7.03
N GLY A 406 8.58 -19.45 6.18
CA GLY A 406 9.87 -19.89 5.65
C GLY A 406 9.76 -20.89 4.48
N ASN A 407 8.59 -21.02 3.84
CA ASN A 407 8.34 -21.94 2.73
C ASN A 407 8.74 -21.35 1.37
N PHE A 408 9.90 -20.72 1.28
CA PHE A 408 10.46 -20.13 0.06
C PHE A 408 11.99 -20.23 0.05
N GLN A 409 12.62 -20.15 -1.12
CA GLN A 409 14.07 -20.04 -1.27
C GLN A 409 14.45 -18.59 -1.63
N ALA A 410 13.85 -18.05 -2.68
CA ALA A 410 13.88 -16.63 -3.02
C ALA A 410 12.46 -16.16 -3.38
N SER A 411 12.16 -14.89 -3.13
CA SER A 411 10.85 -14.32 -3.43
C SER A 411 11.00 -12.90 -3.98
N LEU A 412 10.37 -12.64 -5.13
CA LEU A 412 10.17 -11.26 -5.61
C LEU A 412 9.12 -10.60 -4.73
N SER A 413 9.54 -9.56 -4.03
CA SER A 413 8.70 -8.77 -3.16
C SER A 413 8.95 -7.29 -3.40
N GLY A 414 8.10 -6.45 -2.83
CA GLY A 414 8.24 -5.02 -2.89
C GLY A 414 7.80 -4.36 -1.60
N TRP A 415 8.19 -3.13 -1.44
CA TRP A 415 7.80 -2.29 -0.31
C TRP A 415 7.29 -0.95 -0.80
N SER A 416 6.15 -0.50 -0.27
CA SER A 416 5.55 0.78 -0.68
C SER A 416 6.27 2.00 -0.09
N GLY A 417 7.27 1.77 0.77
CA GLY A 417 8.04 2.82 1.41
C GLY A 417 7.37 3.45 2.63
N ARG A 418 8.20 4.07 3.45
CA ARG A 418 7.82 4.87 4.61
C ARG A 418 8.60 6.17 4.58
N ILE A 419 8.03 7.20 5.18
CA ILE A 419 8.65 8.54 5.24
C ILE A 419 9.94 8.53 6.06
N ASP A 420 9.98 7.76 7.15
CA ASP A 420 11.21 7.55 7.92
C ASP A 420 11.99 6.34 7.38
N PRO A 421 13.31 6.44 7.21
CA PRO A 421 14.16 5.36 6.67
C PRO A 421 14.09 4.08 7.49
N ASP A 422 13.86 4.16 8.79
CA ASP A 422 13.72 3.00 9.68
C ASP A 422 12.65 2.04 9.20
N GLY A 423 11.49 2.57 8.78
CA GLY A 423 10.38 1.78 8.23
C GLY A 423 10.68 1.09 6.91
N ASN A 424 11.83 1.41 6.28
CA ASN A 424 12.27 0.83 5.01
C ASN A 424 13.37 -0.25 5.19
N ILE A 425 13.97 -0.38 6.37
CA ILE A 425 15.08 -1.28 6.59
C ILE A 425 14.97 -2.12 7.87
N HIS A 426 14.70 -1.50 9.03
CA HIS A 426 14.83 -2.12 10.35
C HIS A 426 14.02 -3.42 10.48
N GLN A 427 12.73 -3.38 10.14
CA GLN A 427 11.82 -4.52 10.30
C GLN A 427 12.13 -5.71 9.39
N PHE A 428 12.93 -5.50 8.32
CA PHE A 428 13.27 -6.52 7.32
C PHE A 428 14.58 -7.24 7.57
N VAL A 429 15.52 -6.60 8.28
CA VAL A 429 16.89 -7.12 8.40
C VAL A 429 17.41 -7.22 9.84
N THR A 430 16.65 -6.75 10.85
CA THR A 430 17.03 -7.00 12.25
C THR A 430 16.60 -8.38 12.69
N CYS A 431 17.35 -8.99 13.62
CA CYS A 431 17.13 -10.37 14.09
C CYS A 431 15.70 -10.61 14.61
N LYS A 432 15.07 -9.57 15.21
CA LYS A 432 13.69 -9.62 15.71
C LYS A 432 12.70 -8.82 14.86
N GLY A 433 13.10 -8.47 13.65
CA GLY A 433 12.25 -7.71 12.73
C GLY A 433 10.95 -8.46 12.38
N THR A 434 9.82 -7.78 12.54
CA THR A 434 8.48 -8.41 12.37
C THR A 434 8.17 -8.84 10.94
N GLN A 435 8.89 -8.29 9.97
CA GLN A 435 8.80 -8.62 8.55
C GLN A 435 10.13 -9.17 8.00
N ASN A 436 11.00 -9.67 8.87
CA ASN A 436 12.23 -10.35 8.47
C ASN A 436 11.92 -11.78 8.05
N ASP A 437 11.31 -11.94 6.89
CA ASP A 437 10.98 -13.25 6.32
C ASP A 437 12.26 -14.01 5.92
N SER A 438 13.35 -13.31 5.56
CA SER A 438 14.68 -13.87 5.32
C SER A 438 15.26 -14.62 6.52
N LYS A 439 14.87 -14.25 7.74
CA LYS A 439 15.49 -14.65 9.01
C LYS A 439 16.99 -14.34 9.08
N TYR A 440 17.39 -13.31 8.36
CA TYR A 440 18.73 -12.75 8.50
C TYR A 440 18.94 -12.19 9.91
N CYS A 441 20.11 -12.44 10.47
CA CYS A 441 20.46 -11.95 11.79
C CYS A 441 21.96 -11.65 11.83
N ASN A 442 22.30 -10.38 12.00
CA ASN A 442 23.67 -9.92 12.18
C ASN A 442 23.69 -8.90 13.35
N PRO A 443 24.39 -9.20 14.46
CA PRO A 443 24.41 -8.33 15.64
C PRO A 443 24.91 -6.91 15.38
N ASP A 444 25.86 -6.73 14.42
CA ASP A 444 26.34 -5.39 14.05
C ASP A 444 25.26 -4.57 13.36
N VAL A 445 24.50 -5.20 12.43
CA VAL A 445 23.37 -4.55 11.75
C VAL A 445 22.28 -4.19 12.77
N ASP A 446 21.95 -5.11 13.67
CA ASP A 446 20.98 -4.86 14.76
C ASP A 446 21.40 -3.65 15.61
N ARG A 447 22.65 -3.63 16.07
CA ARG A 447 23.18 -2.53 16.86
C ARG A 447 23.08 -1.19 16.12
N LEU A 448 23.56 -1.13 14.89
CA LEU A 448 23.57 0.10 14.08
C LEU A 448 22.17 0.64 13.82
N LEU A 449 21.22 -0.23 13.47
CA LEU A 449 19.85 0.17 13.19
C LEU A 449 19.09 0.55 14.47
N ASN A 450 19.35 -0.11 15.59
CA ASN A 450 18.78 0.29 16.89
C ASN A 450 19.35 1.64 17.36
N GLU A 451 20.66 1.88 17.21
CA GLU A 451 21.27 3.18 17.49
C GLU A 451 20.68 4.30 16.61
N ALA A 452 20.42 4.02 15.33
CA ALA A 452 19.79 4.98 14.42
C ALA A 452 18.39 5.42 14.89
N ARG A 453 17.62 4.54 15.53
CA ARG A 453 16.32 4.87 16.15
C ARG A 453 16.44 5.87 17.29
N LEU A 454 17.55 5.78 18.05
CA LEU A 454 17.81 6.65 19.20
C LEU A 454 18.37 8.01 18.80
N THR A 455 18.81 8.17 17.56
CA THR A 455 19.60 9.32 17.08
C THR A 455 18.70 10.30 16.32
N PRO A 456 18.36 11.48 16.90
CA PRO A 456 17.56 12.49 16.21
C PRO A 456 18.36 13.27 15.15
N ASP A 457 19.68 13.40 15.33
CA ASP A 457 20.54 14.11 14.37
C ASP A 457 20.62 13.37 13.04
N VAL A 458 20.30 14.06 11.97
CA VAL A 458 20.16 13.47 10.63
C VAL A 458 21.48 12.93 10.10
N GLU A 459 22.59 13.65 10.29
CA GLU A 459 23.88 13.26 9.72
C GLU A 459 24.50 12.08 10.52
N ALA A 460 24.39 12.10 11.84
CA ALA A 460 24.78 10.96 12.66
C ALA A 460 23.95 9.71 12.30
N ARG A 461 22.67 9.89 12.09
CA ARG A 461 21.75 8.82 11.70
C ARG A 461 22.07 8.26 10.31
N LYS A 462 22.42 9.11 9.33
CA LYS A 462 22.92 8.67 8.01
C LYS A 462 24.17 7.81 8.14
N SER A 463 25.13 8.23 8.99
CA SER A 463 26.35 7.46 9.20
C SER A 463 26.08 6.03 9.72
N LEU A 464 25.10 5.87 10.62
CA LEU A 464 24.68 4.56 11.14
C LEU A 464 24.04 3.70 10.05
N TYR A 465 23.15 4.29 9.23
CA TYR A 465 22.55 3.57 8.10
C TYR A 465 23.60 3.16 7.07
N ASN A 466 24.58 4.02 6.74
CA ASN A 466 25.65 3.72 5.80
C ASN A 466 26.49 2.53 6.25
N GLN A 467 26.84 2.47 7.54
CA GLN A 467 27.56 1.34 8.11
C GLN A 467 26.73 0.04 8.04
N ALA A 468 25.44 0.11 8.34
CA ALA A 468 24.54 -1.05 8.21
C ALA A 468 24.43 -1.51 6.75
N LEU A 469 24.27 -0.57 5.79
CA LEU A 469 24.25 -0.87 4.36
C LEU A 469 25.54 -1.57 3.91
N GLY A 470 26.72 -1.15 4.40
CA GLY A 470 27.99 -1.81 4.10
C GLY A 470 28.01 -3.30 4.45
N ARG A 471 27.42 -3.68 5.59
CA ARG A 471 27.27 -5.09 5.97
C ARG A 471 26.26 -5.82 5.08
N LEU A 472 25.11 -5.18 4.83
CA LEU A 472 24.04 -5.77 4.01
C LEU A 472 24.46 -5.98 2.56
N GLN A 473 25.33 -5.12 1.99
CA GLN A 473 25.90 -5.31 0.64
C GLN A 473 26.84 -6.52 0.54
N ILE A 474 27.41 -6.98 1.65
CA ILE A 474 28.24 -8.19 1.72
C ILE A 474 27.37 -9.43 1.90
N ASP A 475 26.39 -9.38 2.81
CA ASP A 475 25.60 -10.54 3.22
C ASP A 475 24.41 -10.84 2.27
N LEU A 476 23.86 -9.81 1.65
CA LEU A 476 22.77 -9.86 0.65
C LEU A 476 21.56 -10.74 1.03
N PRO A 477 20.94 -10.51 2.19
CA PRO A 477 19.66 -11.18 2.49
C PRO A 477 18.53 -10.65 1.60
N ILE A 478 18.70 -9.44 1.07
CA ILE A 478 17.78 -8.76 0.16
C ILE A 478 18.59 -8.16 -0.99
N ILE A 479 18.17 -8.43 -2.22
CA ILE A 479 18.72 -7.83 -3.44
C ILE A 479 17.70 -6.84 -3.98
N TYR A 480 18.00 -5.55 -3.95
CA TYR A 480 17.16 -4.50 -4.51
C TYR A 480 17.30 -4.45 -6.03
N THR A 481 16.19 -4.23 -6.73
CA THR A 481 16.16 -4.20 -8.20
C THR A 481 15.89 -2.80 -8.74
N TYR A 482 14.80 -2.15 -8.33
CA TYR A 482 14.49 -0.78 -8.71
C TYR A 482 13.65 -0.06 -7.66
N TYR A 483 13.70 1.27 -7.67
CA TYR A 483 12.75 2.11 -6.93
C TYR A 483 11.47 2.23 -7.75
N SER A 484 10.34 2.03 -7.08
CA SER A 484 9.04 1.95 -7.74
C SER A 484 8.45 3.35 -7.90
N PRO A 485 8.37 3.90 -9.12
CA PRO A 485 7.60 5.11 -9.35
C PRO A 485 6.12 4.81 -9.13
N LEU A 486 5.37 5.84 -8.77
CA LEU A 486 3.93 5.81 -8.70
C LEU A 486 3.38 6.25 -10.05
N ILE A 487 2.81 5.31 -10.79
CA ILE A 487 2.29 5.54 -12.15
C ILE A 487 0.78 5.31 -12.13
N TYR A 488 0.02 6.37 -12.47
CA TYR A 488 -1.44 6.33 -12.50
C TYR A 488 -1.96 6.67 -13.89
N ALA A 489 -3.07 6.04 -14.25
CA ALA A 489 -3.97 6.51 -15.29
C ALA A 489 -5.29 6.90 -14.63
N VAL A 490 -5.78 8.11 -14.90
CA VAL A 490 -6.98 8.66 -14.29
C VAL A 490 -7.93 9.13 -15.38
N SER A 491 -9.21 8.78 -15.27
CA SER A 491 -10.25 9.27 -16.18
C SER A 491 -10.36 10.80 -16.11
N ASN A 492 -10.54 11.47 -17.24
CA ASN A 492 -10.86 12.90 -17.28
C ASN A 492 -12.20 13.25 -16.62
N ARG A 493 -13.03 12.24 -16.29
CA ARG A 493 -14.23 12.41 -15.46
C ARG A 493 -13.92 12.69 -13.98
N VAL A 494 -12.66 12.58 -13.57
CA VAL A 494 -12.18 12.89 -12.21
C VAL A 494 -11.46 14.23 -12.22
N ALA A 495 -11.85 15.14 -11.32
CA ALA A 495 -11.16 16.40 -11.08
C ALA A 495 -10.36 16.35 -9.77
N ASP A 496 -9.29 17.14 -9.72
CA ASP A 496 -8.47 17.46 -8.55
C ASP A 496 -7.77 16.27 -7.85
N PHE A 497 -7.66 15.10 -8.52
CA PHE A 497 -6.85 14.01 -7.99
C PHE A 497 -5.35 14.38 -8.05
N LYS A 498 -4.68 14.27 -6.91
CA LYS A 498 -3.23 14.49 -6.75
C LYS A 498 -2.61 13.26 -6.11
N PRO A 499 -1.60 12.64 -6.73
CA PRO A 499 -0.86 11.54 -6.11
C PRO A 499 0.05 12.08 -4.99
N TYR A 500 0.19 11.29 -3.92
CA TYR A 500 1.13 11.54 -2.82
C TYR A 500 2.35 10.63 -2.96
N PRO A 501 3.57 11.09 -2.57
CA PRO A 501 4.78 10.27 -2.72
C PRO A 501 4.78 8.98 -1.89
N ASP A 502 3.93 8.86 -0.86
CA ASP A 502 3.72 7.62 -0.10
C ASP A 502 2.86 6.58 -0.83
N GLY A 503 2.34 6.91 -2.00
CA GLY A 503 1.51 6.04 -2.83
C GLY A 503 0.07 5.86 -2.34
N MET A 504 -0.34 6.58 -1.30
CA MET A 504 -1.70 6.47 -0.77
C MET A 504 -2.68 7.34 -1.57
N ILE A 505 -3.83 6.75 -1.88
CA ILE A 505 -4.91 7.42 -2.61
C ILE A 505 -5.77 8.16 -1.60
N ARG A 506 -5.69 9.50 -1.66
CA ARG A 506 -6.49 10.41 -0.82
C ARG A 506 -7.55 11.10 -1.65
N LEU A 507 -8.79 11.08 -1.16
CA LEU A 507 -9.97 11.56 -1.92
C LEU A 507 -10.51 12.89 -1.41
N ARG A 508 -9.84 13.54 -0.45
CA ARG A 508 -10.23 14.88 0.01
C ARG A 508 -10.11 15.88 -1.15
N GLY A 509 -11.21 16.57 -1.48
CA GLY A 509 -11.27 17.52 -2.58
C GLY A 509 -11.42 16.90 -3.97
N VAL A 510 -11.29 15.57 -4.10
CA VAL A 510 -11.49 14.88 -5.40
C VAL A 510 -12.97 14.78 -5.70
N HIS A 511 -13.36 15.15 -6.92
CA HIS A 511 -14.76 15.18 -7.32
C HIS A 511 -14.98 14.79 -8.78
N PRO A 512 -16.21 14.43 -9.21
CA PRO A 512 -16.56 14.27 -10.60
C PRO A 512 -16.29 15.56 -11.40
N ALA A 513 -15.62 15.45 -12.56
CA ALA A 513 -15.44 16.60 -13.45
C ALA A 513 -16.81 17.04 -14.01
N ARG A 514 -17.03 18.34 -14.11
CA ARG A 514 -18.27 18.95 -14.60
C ARG A 514 -18.37 18.89 -16.12
#